data_3397a3eb7fdc9c9dc9aa09ba174a8705
#
_entry.id   3397a3eb7fdc9c9dc9aa09ba174a8705
#
_cell.length_a   1.000
_cell.length_b   1.000
_cell.length_c   1.000
_cell.angle_alpha   90.00
_cell.angle_beta   90.00
_cell.angle_gamma   90.00
#
_symmetry.space_group_name_H-M   'P 1'
#
loop_
_entity.id
_entity.type
_entity.pdbx_description
1 polymer ?
#
loop_
_entity_poly.entity_id
_entity_poly.type
_entity_poly.pdbx_seq_one_letter_code
_entity_poly.pdbx_strand_id
1 'polypeptide(L)'
;MLRFEKVSFEYGPKKPILHEVDFSIRRGTKTTIMGQNGAGKSTLFQLITGELKPTEGIYNKNKDISIAISKQVIPREYLDLTVRDFFQKSFDKKIYPLDPMIEKVLEVVNFHAPLERIIRSFSGGQQARLLLASALIQDPDILLLDEPTNNLDKTGIEHLTDFLVRYDKTCIVISHDAEFLNAFTDGVLYLDVHTKKIEQYSGNYNTVLREIALRIERENRKNAQLAKEMQANKDKANFFAMKGGQMRLVAKKMRDKVEEMEEEIVDVRKEDKAIRAFTIPCQEDISGEVLSISSLSIIKNHKPTEKKVVRELRRNQHLLLTGPNGIGKTTLLESIAHGTAKGAKLGKDVEIGD
;
A
#
# COMPACT_ATOMS: atom_id res chain seq x y z
N MET A 1 -9.06 -22.66 -1.16
CA MET A 1 -9.62 -21.80 -2.21
C MET A 1 -8.53 -21.37 -3.20
N LEU A 2 -7.49 -20.68 -2.75
CA LEU A 2 -6.24 -20.44 -3.48
C LEU A 2 -5.09 -21.12 -2.75
N ARG A 3 -4.13 -21.70 -3.49
CA ARG A 3 -2.93 -22.31 -2.95
C ARG A 3 -1.74 -22.07 -3.85
N PHE A 4 -0.68 -21.54 -3.28
CA PHE A 4 0.63 -21.36 -3.88
C PHE A 4 1.58 -22.39 -3.27
N GLU A 5 2.25 -23.15 -4.12
CA GLU A 5 3.21 -24.21 -3.72
C GLU A 5 4.53 -23.96 -4.43
N LYS A 6 5.55 -23.57 -3.66
CA LYS A 6 6.91 -23.25 -4.13
C LYS A 6 6.92 -22.34 -5.35
N VAL A 7 6.04 -21.34 -5.34
CA VAL A 7 5.90 -20.43 -6.48
C VAL A 7 7.06 -19.44 -6.48
N SER A 8 7.75 -19.35 -7.62
CA SER A 8 8.74 -18.32 -7.92
C SER A 8 8.28 -17.47 -9.09
N PHE A 9 8.64 -16.20 -9.07
CA PHE A 9 8.34 -15.27 -10.16
C PHE A 9 9.43 -14.22 -10.31
N GLU A 10 9.81 -13.95 -11.56
CA GLU A 10 10.76 -12.89 -11.92
C GLU A 10 10.31 -12.18 -13.20
N TYR A 11 10.60 -10.86 -13.29
CA TYR A 11 10.39 -10.10 -14.53
C TYR A 11 11.54 -10.25 -15.52
N GLY A 12 12.58 -11.02 -15.18
CA GLY A 12 13.74 -11.31 -15.98
C GLY A 12 14.88 -11.86 -15.09
N PRO A 13 15.93 -12.45 -15.69
CA PRO A 13 16.96 -13.26 -15.02
C PRO A 13 17.67 -12.60 -13.82
N LYS A 14 17.52 -11.28 -13.65
CA LYS A 14 18.17 -10.51 -12.56
C LYS A 14 17.18 -9.73 -11.71
N LYS A 15 15.86 -10.01 -11.83
CA LYS A 15 14.82 -9.30 -11.09
C LYS A 15 13.83 -10.28 -10.43
N PRO A 16 14.29 -11.14 -9.51
CA PRO A 16 13.40 -12.01 -8.77
C PRO A 16 12.51 -11.20 -7.83
N ILE A 17 11.23 -11.50 -7.84
CA ILE A 17 10.20 -10.87 -6.99
C ILE A 17 9.71 -11.84 -5.93
N LEU A 18 9.48 -13.09 -6.29
CA LEU A 18 9.05 -14.17 -5.39
C LEU A 18 10.01 -15.34 -5.52
N HIS A 19 10.34 -15.98 -4.40
CA HIS A 19 11.22 -17.15 -4.38
C HIS A 19 10.62 -18.24 -3.50
N GLU A 20 10.19 -19.34 -4.13
CA GLU A 20 9.61 -20.52 -3.49
C GLU A 20 8.57 -20.19 -2.41
N VAL A 21 7.59 -19.36 -2.76
CA VAL A 21 6.56 -18.96 -1.80
C VAL A 21 5.47 -20.01 -1.64
N ASP A 22 5.12 -20.29 -0.38
CA ASP A 22 4.08 -21.23 0.02
C ASP A 22 3.04 -20.50 0.90
N PHE A 23 1.79 -20.46 0.45
CA PHE A 23 0.68 -19.97 1.28
C PHE A 23 -0.67 -20.44 0.75
N SER A 24 -1.69 -20.34 1.58
CA SER A 24 -3.05 -20.66 1.19
C SER A 24 -4.06 -19.67 1.73
N ILE A 25 -5.10 -19.38 0.93
CA ILE A 25 -6.22 -18.53 1.32
C ILE A 25 -7.49 -19.36 1.34
N ARG A 26 -8.18 -19.32 2.49
CA ARG A 26 -9.43 -20.03 2.73
C ARG A 26 -10.63 -19.17 2.31
N ARG A 27 -11.76 -19.83 2.07
CA ARG A 27 -13.01 -19.14 1.77
C ARG A 27 -13.50 -18.32 3.00
N GLY A 28 -14.01 -17.12 2.74
CA GLY A 28 -14.55 -16.23 3.77
C GLY A 28 -13.51 -15.53 4.65
N THR A 29 -12.20 -15.71 4.38
CA THR A 29 -11.15 -15.02 5.14
C THR A 29 -10.85 -13.63 4.59
N LYS A 30 -10.53 -12.71 5.48
CA LYS A 30 -10.09 -11.34 5.17
C LYS A 30 -8.60 -11.24 5.42
N THR A 31 -7.84 -11.24 4.35
CA THR A 31 -6.37 -11.33 4.38
C THR A 31 -5.75 -10.01 3.93
N THR A 32 -4.79 -9.51 4.69
CA THR A 32 -4.00 -8.34 4.32
C THR A 32 -2.64 -8.77 3.77
N ILE A 33 -2.20 -8.17 2.66
CA ILE A 33 -0.84 -8.32 2.15
C ILE A 33 -0.01 -7.14 2.65
N MET A 34 1.03 -7.45 3.41
CA MET A 34 2.00 -6.50 3.94
C MET A 34 3.36 -6.69 3.26
N GLY A 35 4.15 -5.65 3.26
CA GLY A 35 5.53 -5.66 2.76
C GLY A 35 5.96 -4.27 2.34
N GLN A 36 7.26 -4.05 2.24
CA GLN A 36 7.86 -2.79 1.80
C GLN A 36 7.42 -2.42 0.37
N ASN A 37 7.58 -1.15 0.02
CA ASN A 37 7.36 -0.72 -1.36
C ASN A 37 8.36 -1.42 -2.29
N GLY A 38 7.86 -1.91 -3.42
CA GLY A 38 8.68 -2.71 -4.35
C GLY A 38 8.85 -4.18 -3.97
N ALA A 39 8.28 -4.67 -2.85
CA ALA A 39 8.35 -6.08 -2.46
C ALA A 39 7.60 -7.03 -3.42
N GLY A 40 6.71 -6.51 -4.27
CA GLY A 40 5.96 -7.33 -5.23
C GLY A 40 4.50 -7.57 -4.85
N LYS A 41 3.92 -6.73 -3.99
CA LYS A 41 2.50 -6.85 -3.58
C LYS A 41 1.54 -6.84 -4.79
N SER A 42 1.68 -5.88 -5.69
CA SER A 42 0.85 -5.80 -6.91
C SER A 42 1.15 -6.94 -7.88
N THR A 43 2.41 -7.42 -7.94
CA THR A 43 2.77 -8.62 -8.71
C THR A 43 2.04 -9.86 -8.18
N LEU A 44 1.92 -9.98 -6.85
CA LEU A 44 1.16 -11.07 -6.25
C LEU A 44 -0.33 -11.01 -6.64
N PHE A 45 -0.93 -9.81 -6.71
CA PHE A 45 -2.29 -9.65 -7.22
C PHE A 45 -2.41 -10.10 -8.69
N GLN A 46 -1.45 -9.74 -9.53
CA GLN A 46 -1.44 -10.17 -10.94
C GLN A 46 -1.28 -11.69 -11.12
N LEU A 47 -0.53 -12.34 -10.22
CA LEU A 47 -0.46 -13.81 -10.19
C LEU A 47 -1.78 -14.43 -9.70
N ILE A 48 -2.44 -13.85 -8.72
CA ILE A 48 -3.75 -14.32 -8.22
C ILE A 48 -4.83 -14.17 -9.29
N THR A 49 -4.86 -13.06 -10.03
CA THR A 49 -5.81 -12.85 -11.14
C THR A 49 -5.51 -13.71 -12.36
N GLY A 50 -4.26 -14.18 -12.50
CA GLY A 50 -3.79 -14.94 -13.68
C GLY A 50 -3.33 -14.03 -14.83
N GLU A 51 -3.21 -12.71 -14.61
CA GLU A 51 -2.57 -11.77 -15.55
C GLU A 51 -1.10 -12.14 -15.77
N LEU A 52 -0.44 -12.64 -14.71
CA LEU A 52 0.91 -13.19 -14.76
C LEU A 52 0.89 -14.68 -14.43
N LYS A 53 1.84 -15.43 -15.01
CA LYS A 53 2.04 -16.85 -14.71
C LYS A 53 3.30 -17.02 -13.88
N PRO A 54 3.31 -17.92 -12.88
CA PRO A 54 4.53 -18.27 -12.15
C PRO A 54 5.64 -18.73 -13.12
N THR A 55 6.89 -18.41 -12.78
CA THR A 55 8.07 -18.92 -13.49
C THR A 55 8.32 -20.38 -13.09
N GLU A 56 8.12 -20.67 -11.79
CA GLU A 56 8.25 -22.02 -11.21
C GLU A 56 7.18 -22.21 -10.14
N GLY A 57 6.97 -23.48 -9.74
CA GLY A 57 6.00 -23.86 -8.74
C GLY A 57 4.58 -24.00 -9.28
N ILE A 58 3.61 -24.18 -8.39
CA ILE A 58 2.22 -24.47 -8.75
C ILE A 58 1.29 -23.45 -8.08
N TYR A 59 0.48 -22.80 -8.90
CA TYR A 59 -0.64 -22.00 -8.45
C TYR A 59 -1.95 -22.75 -8.73
N ASN A 60 -2.61 -23.13 -7.65
CA ASN A 60 -3.89 -23.83 -7.70
C ASN A 60 -5.03 -22.89 -7.29
N LYS A 61 -5.98 -22.72 -8.20
CA LYS A 61 -7.27 -22.05 -7.97
C LYS A 61 -8.39 -23.04 -8.27
N ASN A 62 -9.40 -23.13 -7.40
CA ASN A 62 -10.59 -23.94 -7.71
C ASN A 62 -11.25 -23.40 -8.98
N LYS A 63 -11.74 -24.28 -9.85
CA LYS A 63 -12.15 -23.94 -11.23
C LYS A 63 -13.26 -22.87 -11.32
N ASP A 64 -14.18 -22.85 -10.35
CA ASP A 64 -15.40 -22.02 -10.42
C ASP A 64 -15.31 -20.73 -9.56
N ILE A 65 -14.10 -20.30 -9.19
CA ILE A 65 -13.92 -19.11 -8.35
C ILE A 65 -13.79 -17.87 -9.24
N SER A 66 -14.68 -16.92 -9.01
CA SER A 66 -14.65 -15.59 -9.59
C SER A 66 -13.75 -14.67 -8.76
N ILE A 67 -12.93 -13.85 -9.43
CA ILE A 67 -12.03 -12.88 -8.81
C ILE A 67 -12.27 -11.52 -9.45
N ALA A 68 -12.50 -10.50 -8.64
CA ALA A 68 -12.52 -9.13 -9.10
C ALA A 68 -11.50 -8.27 -8.35
N ILE A 69 -10.94 -7.29 -9.04
CA ILE A 69 -9.94 -6.40 -8.49
C ILE A 69 -10.41 -4.94 -8.56
N SER A 70 -10.36 -4.24 -7.43
CA SER A 70 -10.42 -2.78 -7.40
C SER A 70 -9.00 -2.24 -7.46
N LYS A 71 -8.61 -1.71 -8.62
CA LYS A 71 -7.28 -1.11 -8.86
C LYS A 71 -7.18 0.25 -8.13
N GLN A 72 -5.96 0.74 -7.95
CA GLN A 72 -5.71 2.01 -7.29
C GLN A 72 -6.24 3.22 -8.09
N VAL A 73 -6.21 3.15 -9.41
CA VAL A 73 -6.58 4.25 -10.32
C VAL A 73 -7.38 3.71 -11.49
N ILE A 74 -8.33 4.49 -11.97
CA ILE A 74 -9.05 4.18 -13.21
C ILE A 74 -8.08 4.33 -14.40
N PRO A 75 -7.95 3.32 -15.28
CA PRO A 75 -7.14 3.43 -16.48
C PRO A 75 -7.56 4.63 -17.35
N ARG A 76 -6.58 5.30 -17.94
CA ARG A 76 -6.83 6.53 -18.75
C ARG A 76 -7.84 6.30 -19.87
N GLU A 77 -7.86 5.12 -20.46
CA GLU A 77 -8.77 4.70 -21.53
C GLU A 77 -10.26 4.64 -21.09
N TYR A 78 -10.52 4.55 -19.77
CA TYR A 78 -11.89 4.51 -19.23
C TYR A 78 -12.39 5.87 -18.73
N LEU A 79 -11.53 6.88 -18.68
CA LEU A 79 -11.90 8.21 -18.16
C LEU A 79 -12.96 8.93 -19.00
N ASP A 80 -13.03 8.65 -20.30
CA ASP A 80 -13.98 9.26 -21.23
C ASP A 80 -15.28 8.46 -21.39
N LEU A 81 -15.39 7.32 -20.70
CA LEU A 81 -16.63 6.54 -20.66
C LEU A 81 -17.67 7.16 -19.75
N THR A 82 -18.94 6.86 -20.02
CA THR A 82 -20.04 7.10 -19.08
C THR A 82 -19.95 6.13 -17.89
N VAL A 83 -20.62 6.43 -16.78
CA VAL A 83 -20.72 5.52 -15.64
C VAL A 83 -21.27 4.16 -16.10
N ARG A 84 -22.35 4.15 -16.92
CA ARG A 84 -22.94 2.92 -17.45
C ARG A 84 -21.93 2.10 -18.26
N ASP A 85 -21.22 2.74 -19.20
CA ASP A 85 -20.25 2.04 -20.05
C ASP A 85 -19.07 1.53 -19.25
N PHE A 86 -18.63 2.26 -18.25
CA PHE A 86 -17.57 1.83 -17.34
C PHE A 86 -17.95 0.56 -16.60
N PHE A 87 -19.16 0.48 -16.03
CA PHE A 87 -19.63 -0.73 -15.36
C PHE A 87 -19.85 -1.88 -16.34
N GLN A 88 -20.29 -1.61 -17.57
CA GLN A 88 -20.42 -2.65 -18.61
C GLN A 88 -19.06 -3.30 -18.92
N LYS A 89 -17.93 -2.58 -18.81
CA LYS A 89 -16.57 -3.12 -18.97
C LYS A 89 -16.17 -4.13 -17.89
N SER A 90 -16.88 -4.19 -16.78
CA SER A 90 -16.66 -5.22 -15.75
C SER A 90 -17.15 -6.60 -16.15
N PHE A 91 -17.80 -6.73 -17.31
CA PHE A 91 -18.37 -7.96 -17.82
C PHE A 91 -17.94 -8.21 -19.27
N ASP A 92 -17.60 -9.43 -19.61
CA ASP A 92 -17.24 -9.86 -20.99
C ASP A 92 -18.45 -9.80 -21.94
N LYS A 93 -19.67 -9.92 -21.40
CA LYS A 93 -20.92 -9.92 -22.15
C LYS A 93 -21.81 -8.77 -21.71
N LYS A 94 -22.69 -8.31 -22.61
CA LYS A 94 -23.73 -7.35 -22.23
C LYS A 94 -24.68 -7.95 -21.20
N ILE A 95 -24.82 -7.26 -20.06
CA ILE A 95 -25.71 -7.66 -18.95
C ILE A 95 -26.99 -6.83 -19.01
N TYR A 96 -28.11 -7.47 -18.77
CA TYR A 96 -29.42 -6.84 -18.67
C TYR A 96 -30.18 -7.45 -17.48
N PRO A 97 -30.82 -6.64 -16.62
CA PRO A 97 -30.75 -5.17 -16.55
C PRO A 97 -29.49 -4.68 -15.78
N LEU A 98 -28.65 -3.87 -16.41
CA LEU A 98 -27.42 -3.37 -15.81
C LEU A 98 -27.67 -2.20 -14.84
N ASP A 99 -28.56 -1.27 -15.21
CA ASP A 99 -28.79 -0.04 -14.43
C ASP A 99 -29.21 -0.29 -12.97
N PRO A 100 -30.16 -1.16 -12.65
CA PRO A 100 -30.50 -1.50 -11.26
C PRO A 100 -29.34 -2.15 -10.49
N MET A 101 -28.47 -2.90 -11.16
CA MET A 101 -27.28 -3.49 -10.53
C MET A 101 -26.27 -2.39 -10.18
N ILE A 102 -26.09 -1.40 -11.07
CA ILE A 102 -25.21 -0.26 -10.81
C ILE A 102 -25.74 0.54 -9.62
N GLU A 103 -27.02 0.89 -9.60
CA GLU A 103 -27.63 1.64 -8.51
C GLU A 103 -27.43 0.94 -7.18
N LYS A 104 -27.72 -0.37 -7.11
CA LYS A 104 -27.55 -1.18 -5.90
C LYS A 104 -26.11 -1.17 -5.40
N VAL A 105 -25.13 -1.32 -6.29
CA VAL A 105 -23.72 -1.37 -5.87
C VAL A 105 -23.18 0.02 -5.52
N LEU A 106 -23.68 1.08 -6.14
CA LEU A 106 -23.34 2.45 -5.77
C LEU A 106 -23.89 2.82 -4.39
N GLU A 107 -25.06 2.33 -3.99
CA GLU A 107 -25.58 2.47 -2.62
C GLU A 107 -24.65 1.81 -1.59
N VAL A 108 -24.12 0.61 -1.90
CA VAL A 108 -23.16 -0.09 -1.02
C VAL A 108 -21.92 0.74 -0.72
N VAL A 109 -21.43 1.49 -1.70
CA VAL A 109 -20.26 2.36 -1.54
C VAL A 109 -20.63 3.79 -1.13
N ASN A 110 -21.89 4.02 -0.73
CA ASN A 110 -22.43 5.33 -0.36
C ASN A 110 -22.13 6.42 -1.41
N PHE A 111 -22.49 6.14 -2.64
CA PHE A 111 -22.24 7.03 -3.76
C PHE A 111 -23.43 7.05 -4.73
N HIS A 112 -23.81 8.23 -5.17
CA HIS A 112 -24.84 8.43 -6.19
C HIS A 112 -24.24 9.14 -7.39
N ALA A 113 -24.42 8.57 -8.57
CA ALA A 113 -23.94 9.16 -9.81
C ALA A 113 -24.96 8.99 -10.94
N PRO A 114 -25.22 10.03 -11.74
CA PRO A 114 -25.97 9.87 -12.98
C PRO A 114 -25.23 8.93 -13.93
N LEU A 115 -25.94 7.94 -14.49
CA LEU A 115 -25.32 6.88 -15.30
C LEU A 115 -24.69 7.39 -16.61
N GLU A 116 -25.19 8.51 -17.12
CA GLU A 116 -24.68 9.17 -18.35
C GLU A 116 -23.49 10.10 -18.08
N ARG A 117 -23.11 10.30 -16.82
CA ARG A 117 -22.01 11.20 -16.47
C ARG A 117 -20.65 10.55 -16.80
N ILE A 118 -19.75 11.36 -17.38
CA ILE A 118 -18.42 10.92 -17.80
C ILE A 118 -17.50 10.78 -16.57
N ILE A 119 -16.74 9.70 -16.50
CA ILE A 119 -15.85 9.34 -15.37
C ILE A 119 -14.84 10.44 -15.04
N ARG A 120 -14.24 11.08 -16.04
CA ARG A 120 -13.25 12.17 -15.86
C ARG A 120 -13.78 13.35 -15.04
N SER A 121 -15.10 13.56 -15.02
CA SER A 121 -15.72 14.68 -14.30
C SER A 121 -15.86 14.45 -12.79
N PHE A 122 -15.53 13.26 -12.30
CA PHE A 122 -15.58 12.91 -10.88
C PHE A 122 -14.28 13.24 -10.19
N SER A 123 -14.36 13.62 -8.91
CA SER A 123 -13.16 13.77 -8.05
C SER A 123 -12.45 12.43 -7.81
N GLY A 124 -11.18 12.46 -7.42
CA GLY A 124 -10.41 11.24 -7.14
C GLY A 124 -11.09 10.29 -6.14
N GLY A 125 -11.68 10.82 -5.05
CA GLY A 125 -12.43 9.99 -4.10
C GLY A 125 -13.73 9.41 -4.68
N GLN A 126 -14.41 10.13 -5.58
CA GLN A 126 -15.57 9.59 -6.29
C GLN A 126 -15.16 8.50 -7.29
N GLN A 127 -14.03 8.68 -7.97
CA GLN A 127 -13.46 7.66 -8.86
C GLN A 127 -13.02 6.40 -8.09
N ALA A 128 -12.45 6.55 -6.90
CA ALA A 128 -12.12 5.41 -6.04
C ALA A 128 -13.36 4.60 -5.63
N ARG A 129 -14.48 5.27 -5.32
CA ARG A 129 -15.76 4.61 -5.04
C ARG A 129 -16.33 3.90 -6.27
N LEU A 130 -16.20 4.49 -7.47
CA LEU A 130 -16.60 3.84 -8.72
C LEU A 130 -15.77 2.59 -9.00
N LEU A 131 -14.45 2.62 -8.76
CA LEU A 131 -13.58 1.45 -8.89
C LEU A 131 -13.98 0.32 -7.95
N LEU A 132 -14.24 0.64 -6.68
CA LEU A 132 -14.71 -0.34 -5.71
C LEU A 132 -16.06 -0.94 -6.16
N ALA A 133 -17.01 -0.10 -6.54
CA ALA A 133 -18.31 -0.54 -7.03
C ALA A 133 -18.19 -1.42 -8.28
N SER A 134 -17.27 -1.13 -9.21
CA SER A 134 -17.05 -1.93 -10.42
C SER A 134 -16.48 -3.33 -10.14
N ALA A 135 -15.75 -3.49 -9.04
CA ALA A 135 -15.33 -4.81 -8.59
C ALA A 135 -16.49 -5.55 -7.90
N LEU A 136 -17.28 -4.86 -7.08
CA LEU A 136 -18.39 -5.45 -6.33
C LEU A 136 -19.57 -5.88 -7.21
N ILE A 137 -19.84 -5.16 -8.32
CA ILE A 137 -20.97 -5.49 -9.21
C ILE A 137 -20.86 -6.88 -9.82
N GLN A 138 -19.63 -7.42 -9.89
CA GLN A 138 -19.35 -8.77 -10.39
C GLN A 138 -19.70 -9.86 -9.37
N ASP A 139 -20.08 -9.51 -8.16
CA ASP A 139 -20.34 -10.39 -7.02
C ASP A 139 -19.26 -11.49 -6.83
N PRO A 140 -17.97 -11.11 -6.75
CA PRO A 140 -16.86 -12.06 -6.81
C PRO A 140 -16.78 -12.94 -5.56
N ASP A 141 -16.24 -14.17 -5.72
CA ASP A 141 -15.87 -15.03 -4.60
C ASP A 141 -14.64 -14.51 -3.85
N ILE A 142 -13.74 -13.82 -4.58
CA ILE A 142 -12.56 -13.17 -4.05
C ILE A 142 -12.53 -11.71 -4.53
N LEU A 143 -12.57 -10.81 -3.58
CA LEU A 143 -12.40 -9.37 -3.81
C LEU A 143 -10.95 -8.97 -3.50
N LEU A 144 -10.25 -8.43 -4.50
CA LEU A 144 -8.92 -7.87 -4.34
C LEU A 144 -9.00 -6.34 -4.29
N LEU A 145 -8.44 -5.74 -3.25
CA LEU A 145 -8.43 -4.29 -3.06
C LEU A 145 -6.98 -3.78 -3.00
N ASP A 146 -6.59 -2.96 -3.98
CA ASP A 146 -5.26 -2.34 -4.05
C ASP A 146 -5.34 -0.89 -3.60
N GLU A 147 -4.85 -0.61 -2.38
CA GLU A 147 -4.84 0.71 -1.73
C GLU A 147 -6.21 1.41 -1.74
N PRO A 148 -7.30 0.76 -1.27
CA PRO A 148 -8.66 1.28 -1.42
C PRO A 148 -8.93 2.52 -0.55
N THR A 149 -8.11 2.81 0.44
CA THR A 149 -8.21 4.00 1.31
C THR A 149 -7.64 5.26 0.67
N ASN A 150 -6.78 5.10 -0.35
CA ASN A 150 -6.22 6.23 -1.08
C ASN A 150 -7.35 7.05 -1.72
N ASN A 151 -7.23 8.38 -1.63
CA ASN A 151 -8.22 9.32 -2.14
C ASN A 151 -9.61 9.28 -1.47
N LEU A 152 -9.82 8.48 -0.42
CA LEU A 152 -11.01 8.55 0.42
C LEU A 152 -10.82 9.55 1.56
N ASP A 153 -11.91 10.23 1.92
CA ASP A 153 -11.97 11.00 3.16
C ASP A 153 -12.30 10.06 4.35
N LYS A 154 -12.20 10.59 5.56
CA LYS A 154 -12.43 9.82 6.78
C LYS A 154 -13.77 9.07 6.77
N THR A 155 -14.84 9.74 6.36
CA THR A 155 -16.18 9.14 6.23
C THR A 155 -16.20 8.02 5.20
N GLY A 156 -15.50 8.19 4.07
CA GLY A 156 -15.37 7.14 3.05
C GLY A 156 -14.63 5.91 3.55
N ILE A 157 -13.58 6.10 4.36
CA ILE A 157 -12.83 4.99 4.99
C ILE A 157 -13.71 4.27 6.01
N GLU A 158 -14.45 4.99 6.86
CA GLU A 158 -15.39 4.42 7.82
C GLU A 158 -16.44 3.53 7.12
N HIS A 159 -17.07 4.03 6.05
CA HIS A 159 -18.03 3.25 5.26
C HIS A 159 -17.41 1.99 4.62
N LEU A 160 -16.21 2.11 4.05
CA LEU A 160 -15.50 0.96 3.48
C LEU A 160 -15.16 -0.06 4.55
N THR A 161 -14.74 0.38 5.73
CA THR A 161 -14.46 -0.47 6.88
C THR A 161 -15.70 -1.25 7.29
N ASP A 162 -16.82 -0.56 7.50
CA ASP A 162 -18.11 -1.18 7.88
C ASP A 162 -18.59 -2.19 6.84
N PHE A 163 -18.41 -1.87 5.56
CA PHE A 163 -18.70 -2.79 4.46
C PHE A 163 -17.84 -4.06 4.57
N LEU A 164 -16.51 -3.92 4.70
CA LEU A 164 -15.61 -5.07 4.75
C LEU A 164 -15.78 -5.92 6.00
N VAL A 165 -16.11 -5.31 7.15
CA VAL A 165 -16.47 -6.06 8.38
C VAL A 165 -17.64 -6.98 8.12
N ARG A 166 -18.66 -6.52 7.39
CA ARG A 166 -19.89 -7.29 7.08
C ARG A 166 -19.81 -8.19 5.86
N TYR A 167 -18.76 -8.01 5.05
CA TYR A 167 -18.56 -8.78 3.81
C TYR A 167 -18.29 -10.25 4.15
N ASP A 168 -19.12 -11.15 3.68
CA ASP A 168 -19.09 -12.58 4.02
C ASP A 168 -18.18 -13.42 3.11
N LYS A 169 -17.77 -12.87 1.96
CA LYS A 169 -16.88 -13.54 1.00
C LYS A 169 -15.41 -13.24 1.31
N THR A 170 -14.52 -13.84 0.55
CA THR A 170 -13.07 -13.67 0.71
C THR A 170 -12.62 -12.29 0.22
N CYS A 171 -11.84 -11.60 1.03
CA CYS A 171 -11.24 -10.32 0.66
C CYS A 171 -9.72 -10.35 0.88
N ILE A 172 -8.97 -9.83 -0.08
CA ILE A 172 -7.52 -9.66 0.03
C ILE A 172 -7.21 -8.18 -0.20
N VAL A 173 -6.56 -7.55 0.77
CA VAL A 173 -6.36 -6.10 0.78
C VAL A 173 -4.88 -5.76 0.86
N ILE A 174 -4.44 -4.84 0.05
CA ILE A 174 -3.18 -4.12 0.20
C ILE A 174 -3.53 -2.71 0.66
N SER A 175 -3.05 -2.28 1.81
CA SER A 175 -3.20 -0.90 2.30
C SER A 175 -2.07 -0.53 3.26
N HIS A 176 -1.83 0.77 3.42
CA HIS A 176 -0.93 1.33 4.40
C HIS A 176 -1.66 1.92 5.62
N ASP A 177 -2.99 1.90 5.63
CA ASP A 177 -3.81 2.40 6.73
C ASP A 177 -3.97 1.31 7.82
N ALA A 178 -3.20 1.45 8.89
CA ALA A 178 -3.17 0.49 9.99
C ALA A 178 -4.51 0.37 10.75
N GLU A 179 -5.23 1.50 10.92
CA GLU A 179 -6.52 1.54 11.61
C GLU A 179 -7.58 0.79 10.82
N PHE A 180 -7.64 1.08 9.51
CA PHE A 180 -8.49 0.39 8.56
C PHE A 180 -8.24 -1.12 8.55
N LEU A 181 -6.97 -1.53 8.36
CA LEU A 181 -6.62 -2.96 8.30
C LEU A 181 -6.93 -3.70 9.59
N ASN A 182 -6.68 -3.08 10.75
CA ASN A 182 -6.91 -3.73 12.04
C ASN A 182 -8.39 -4.03 12.34
N ALA A 183 -9.31 -3.31 11.69
CA ALA A 183 -10.75 -3.45 11.93
C ALA A 183 -11.35 -4.76 11.39
N PHE A 184 -10.79 -5.34 10.32
CA PHE A 184 -11.41 -6.49 9.65
C PHE A 184 -10.43 -7.63 9.31
N THR A 185 -9.12 -7.47 9.50
CA THR A 185 -8.12 -8.49 9.11
C THR A 185 -8.18 -9.73 10.00
N ASP A 186 -8.29 -10.91 9.37
CA ASP A 186 -8.23 -12.22 10.03
C ASP A 186 -6.84 -12.86 9.91
N GLY A 187 -6.04 -12.45 8.92
CA GLY A 187 -4.70 -12.96 8.67
C GLY A 187 -3.88 -12.05 7.76
N VAL A 188 -2.57 -12.22 7.83
CA VAL A 188 -1.62 -11.40 7.11
C VAL A 188 -0.68 -12.27 6.29
N LEU A 189 -0.44 -11.89 5.04
CA LEU A 189 0.65 -12.37 4.20
C LEU A 189 1.73 -11.30 4.19
N TYR A 190 2.83 -11.56 4.86
CA TYR A 190 3.98 -10.67 4.90
C TYR A 190 4.98 -11.02 3.81
N LEU A 191 5.16 -10.12 2.85
CA LEU A 191 6.10 -10.27 1.74
C LEU A 191 7.40 -9.53 2.07
N ASP A 192 8.47 -10.30 2.26
CA ASP A 192 9.79 -9.76 2.57
C ASP A 192 10.55 -9.41 1.28
N VAL A 193 10.98 -8.16 1.17
CA VAL A 193 11.70 -7.64 -0.01
C VAL A 193 13.11 -8.23 -0.15
N HIS A 194 13.74 -8.69 0.93
CA HIS A 194 15.11 -9.23 0.91
C HIS A 194 15.11 -10.71 0.57
N THR A 195 14.35 -11.50 1.33
CA THR A 195 14.28 -12.97 1.15
C THR A 195 13.38 -13.38 -0.01
N LYS A 196 12.51 -12.46 -0.52
CA LYS A 196 11.52 -12.71 -1.56
C LYS A 196 10.48 -13.79 -1.18
N LYS A 197 10.36 -14.09 0.12
CA LYS A 197 9.45 -15.09 0.67
C LYS A 197 8.21 -14.45 1.24
N ILE A 198 7.15 -15.25 1.33
CA ILE A 198 5.91 -14.86 2.00
C ILE A 198 5.80 -15.65 3.30
N GLU A 199 5.51 -14.94 4.37
CA GLU A 199 5.15 -15.53 5.66
C GLU A 199 3.68 -15.29 5.91
N GLN A 200 2.98 -16.35 6.31
CA GLN A 200 1.56 -16.30 6.62
C GLN A 200 1.35 -16.28 8.13
N TYR A 201 0.65 -15.25 8.59
CA TYR A 201 0.27 -15.05 10.00
C TYR A 201 -1.25 -15.10 10.14
N SER A 202 -1.72 -15.59 11.29
CA SER A 202 -3.13 -15.56 11.67
C SER A 202 -3.35 -14.54 12.78
N GLY A 203 -4.44 -13.80 12.72
CA GLY A 203 -4.80 -12.78 13.70
C GLY A 203 -4.98 -11.40 13.08
N ASN A 204 -5.33 -10.43 13.92
CA ASN A 204 -5.52 -9.06 13.47
C ASN A 204 -4.18 -8.37 13.17
N TYR A 205 -4.26 -7.29 12.42
CA TYR A 205 -3.09 -6.55 11.92
C TYR A 205 -2.10 -6.16 13.03
N ASN A 206 -2.57 -5.61 14.14
CA ASN A 206 -1.71 -5.18 15.25
C ASN A 206 -1.02 -6.35 15.97
N THR A 207 -1.70 -7.49 16.13
CA THR A 207 -1.11 -8.69 16.72
C THR A 207 0.04 -9.19 15.87
N VAL A 208 -0.18 -9.28 14.56
CA VAL A 208 0.85 -9.72 13.61
C VAL A 208 2.05 -8.77 13.58
N LEU A 209 1.84 -7.45 13.61
CA LEU A 209 2.95 -6.49 13.72
C LEU A 209 3.83 -6.73 14.95
N ARG A 210 3.19 -7.01 16.11
CA ARG A 210 3.93 -7.32 17.34
C ARG A 210 4.73 -8.63 17.22
N GLU A 211 4.15 -9.66 16.62
CA GLU A 211 4.83 -10.93 16.38
C GLU A 211 6.04 -10.76 15.46
N ILE A 212 5.88 -10.00 14.37
CA ILE A 212 6.98 -9.68 13.46
C ILE A 212 8.09 -8.93 14.20
N ALA A 213 7.76 -7.90 14.98
CA ALA A 213 8.74 -7.13 15.74
C ALA A 213 9.50 -7.99 16.76
N LEU A 214 8.80 -8.84 17.52
CA LEU A 214 9.41 -9.77 18.48
C LEU A 214 10.31 -10.80 17.79
N ARG A 215 9.94 -11.27 16.61
CA ARG A 215 10.75 -12.18 15.83
C ARG A 215 12.04 -11.53 15.36
N ILE A 216 11.94 -10.34 14.76
CA ILE A 216 13.12 -9.56 14.34
C ILE A 216 14.06 -9.31 15.52
N GLU A 217 13.54 -8.98 16.68
CA GLU A 217 14.35 -8.78 17.87
C GLU A 217 15.08 -10.06 18.31
N ARG A 218 14.41 -11.22 18.28
CA ARG A 218 15.02 -12.51 18.59
C ARG A 218 16.12 -12.88 17.58
N GLU A 219 15.86 -12.68 16.29
CA GLU A 219 16.82 -12.94 15.22
C GLU A 219 18.06 -12.02 15.37
N ASN A 220 17.85 -10.74 15.66
CA ASN A 220 18.94 -9.80 15.92
C ASN A 220 19.78 -10.20 17.14
N ARG A 221 19.15 -10.63 18.23
CA ARG A 221 19.86 -11.12 19.42
C ARG A 221 20.68 -12.38 19.12
N LYS A 222 20.10 -13.34 18.36
CA LYS A 222 20.81 -14.56 17.95
C LYS A 222 22.01 -14.22 17.08
N ASN A 223 21.86 -13.37 16.08
CA ASN A 223 22.95 -12.94 15.20
C ASN A 223 24.05 -12.19 15.96
N ALA A 224 23.70 -11.34 16.92
CA ALA A 224 24.68 -10.65 17.76
C ALA A 224 25.48 -11.62 18.64
N GLN A 225 24.84 -12.69 19.14
CA GLN A 225 25.51 -13.74 19.89
C GLN A 225 26.46 -14.57 19.00
N LEU A 226 25.95 -15.00 17.83
CA LEU A 226 26.78 -15.72 16.84
C LEU A 226 27.99 -14.88 16.41
N ALA A 227 27.80 -13.59 16.14
CA ALA A 227 28.92 -12.71 15.78
C ALA A 227 30.00 -12.63 16.87
N LYS A 228 29.61 -12.57 18.16
CA LYS A 228 30.53 -12.56 19.27
C LYS A 228 31.30 -13.90 19.37
N GLU A 229 30.61 -15.04 19.21
CA GLU A 229 31.22 -16.37 19.26
C GLU A 229 32.17 -16.60 18.07
N MET A 230 31.77 -16.13 16.87
CA MET A 230 32.61 -16.13 15.68
C MET A 230 33.90 -15.33 15.89
N GLN A 231 33.79 -14.11 16.42
CA GLN A 231 34.96 -13.30 16.68
C GLN A 231 35.91 -13.99 17.71
N ALA A 232 35.37 -14.52 18.79
CA ALA A 232 36.14 -15.23 19.79
C ALA A 232 36.83 -16.47 19.19
N ASN A 233 36.15 -17.22 18.29
CA ASN A 233 36.74 -18.37 17.61
C ASN A 233 37.82 -17.97 16.58
N LYS A 234 37.60 -16.86 15.85
CA LYS A 234 38.62 -16.27 14.94
C LYS A 234 39.90 -15.89 15.71
N ASP A 235 39.75 -15.21 16.85
CA ASP A 235 40.88 -14.78 17.69
C ASP A 235 41.65 -15.96 18.24
N LYS A 236 40.96 -17.03 18.74
CA LYS A 236 41.55 -18.28 19.20
C LYS A 236 42.24 -19.01 18.06
N ALA A 237 41.62 -19.11 16.87
CA ALA A 237 42.21 -19.76 15.71
C ALA A 237 43.51 -19.06 15.30
N ASN A 238 43.57 -17.73 15.29
CA ASN A 238 44.76 -16.97 15.00
C ASN A 238 45.87 -17.20 16.04
N PHE A 239 45.53 -17.19 17.32
CA PHE A 239 46.49 -17.53 18.40
C PHE A 239 47.07 -18.91 18.28
N PHE A 240 46.28 -19.96 18.00
CA PHE A 240 46.76 -21.32 17.84
C PHE A 240 47.54 -21.53 16.53
N ALA A 241 47.21 -20.80 15.47
CA ALA A 241 47.95 -20.84 14.22
C ALA A 241 49.42 -20.39 14.38
N MET A 242 49.69 -19.46 15.30
CA MET A 242 51.02 -18.95 15.61
C MET A 242 51.89 -19.96 16.40
N LYS A 243 51.26 -20.90 17.12
CA LYS A 243 51.99 -21.88 17.95
C LYS A 243 52.61 -23.08 17.20
N GLY A 244 52.23 -23.32 15.96
CA GLY A 244 52.77 -24.41 15.13
C GLY A 244 52.34 -25.83 15.55
N GLY A 245 52.83 -26.86 14.84
CA GLY A 245 52.59 -28.24 15.19
C GLY A 245 51.12 -28.68 15.22
N GLN A 246 50.74 -29.49 16.19
CA GLN A 246 49.36 -29.97 16.40
C GLN A 246 48.35 -28.86 16.61
N MET A 247 48.77 -27.68 17.07
CA MET A 247 47.89 -26.54 17.28
C MET A 247 47.36 -25.96 15.97
N ARG A 248 48.00 -26.22 14.83
CA ARG A 248 47.46 -25.84 13.50
C ARG A 248 46.19 -26.62 13.15
N LEU A 249 46.08 -27.89 13.59
CA LEU A 249 44.85 -28.68 13.39
C LEU A 249 43.69 -28.12 14.22
N VAL A 250 43.97 -27.66 15.45
CA VAL A 250 42.96 -27.00 16.30
C VAL A 250 42.51 -25.69 15.66
N ALA A 251 43.46 -24.89 15.15
CA ALA A 251 43.16 -23.67 14.45
C ALA A 251 42.28 -23.89 13.19
N LYS A 252 42.56 -24.98 12.44
CA LYS A 252 41.74 -25.36 11.29
C LYS A 252 40.30 -25.68 11.72
N LYS A 253 40.10 -26.56 12.70
CA LYS A 253 38.78 -26.91 13.23
C LYS A 253 37.99 -25.68 13.73
N MET A 254 38.69 -24.70 14.31
CA MET A 254 38.03 -23.47 14.73
C MET A 254 37.59 -22.58 13.54
N ARG A 255 38.35 -22.57 12.45
CA ARG A 255 37.97 -21.86 11.21
C ARG A 255 36.80 -22.56 10.54
N ASP A 256 36.83 -23.90 10.44
CA ASP A 256 35.72 -24.67 9.88
C ASP A 256 34.42 -24.41 10.68
N LYS A 257 34.53 -24.35 12.02
CA LYS A 257 33.38 -23.98 12.88
C LYS A 257 32.87 -22.53 12.66
N VAL A 258 33.78 -21.60 12.37
CA VAL A 258 33.37 -20.23 12.05
C VAL A 258 32.63 -20.20 10.72
N GLU A 259 33.03 -20.97 9.73
CA GLU A 259 32.39 -21.10 8.44
C GLU A 259 30.97 -21.69 8.58
N GLU A 260 30.80 -22.73 9.38
CA GLU A 260 29.49 -23.29 9.76
C GLU A 260 28.59 -22.22 10.45
N MET A 261 29.16 -21.42 11.35
CA MET A 261 28.41 -20.35 12.04
C MET A 261 28.05 -19.18 11.10
N GLU A 262 28.86 -18.91 10.07
CA GLU A 262 28.55 -17.91 9.03
C GLU A 262 27.33 -18.32 8.21
N GLU A 263 27.16 -19.63 7.94
CA GLU A 263 25.96 -20.17 7.27
C GLU A 263 24.69 -20.11 8.15
N GLU A 264 24.85 -20.13 9.50
CA GLU A 264 23.75 -20.03 10.45
C GLU A 264 23.23 -18.59 10.65
N ILE A 265 23.95 -17.57 10.16
CA ILE A 265 23.50 -16.18 10.26
C ILE A 265 22.24 -16.00 9.42
N VAL A 266 21.14 -15.71 10.09
CA VAL A 266 19.88 -15.37 9.42
C VAL A 266 19.99 -13.96 8.88
N ASP A 267 19.69 -13.78 7.59
CA ASP A 267 19.54 -12.43 7.01
C ASP A 267 18.39 -11.72 7.72
N VAL A 268 18.74 -10.90 8.71
CA VAL A 268 17.76 -10.13 9.46
C VAL A 268 17.22 -9.04 8.57
N ARG A 269 15.91 -8.95 8.54
CA ARG A 269 15.17 -7.88 7.87
C ARG A 269 15.75 -6.52 8.25
N LYS A 270 16.24 -5.80 7.25
CA LYS A 270 16.60 -4.40 7.44
C LYS A 270 15.30 -3.62 7.31
N GLU A 271 14.88 -3.01 8.42
CA GLU A 271 13.81 -1.99 8.34
C GLU A 271 14.19 -0.96 7.28
N ASP A 272 13.18 -0.43 6.57
CA ASP A 272 13.40 0.69 5.68
C ASP A 272 14.17 1.76 6.46
N LYS A 273 15.37 2.10 5.96
CA LYS A 273 16.14 3.18 6.57
C LYS A 273 15.24 4.38 6.66
N ALA A 274 15.07 4.92 7.84
CA ALA A 274 14.34 6.15 8.07
C ALA A 274 14.65 7.14 6.94
N ILE A 275 13.63 7.74 6.38
CA ILE A 275 13.77 8.78 5.36
C ILE A 275 14.85 9.73 5.87
N ARG A 276 15.92 9.93 5.10
CA ARG A 276 16.95 10.89 5.48
C ARG A 276 16.27 12.23 5.74
N ALA A 277 16.60 12.85 6.86
CA ALA A 277 16.13 14.20 7.11
C ALA A 277 16.44 15.04 5.87
N PHE A 278 15.40 15.52 5.21
CA PHE A 278 15.54 16.45 4.10
C PHE A 278 15.12 17.83 4.59
N THR A 279 15.83 18.82 4.13
CA THR A 279 15.50 20.22 4.42
C THR A 279 14.87 20.78 3.16
N ILE A 280 13.64 21.27 3.26
CA ILE A 280 13.03 22.03 2.17
C ILE A 280 13.74 23.41 2.23
N PRO A 281 14.51 23.78 1.18
CA PRO A 281 15.14 25.08 1.17
C PRO A 281 14.04 26.14 1.22
N CYS A 282 14.04 26.96 2.26
CA CYS A 282 13.14 28.10 2.34
C CYS A 282 13.83 29.33 1.73
N GLN A 283 13.06 30.15 1.07
CA GLN A 283 13.52 31.42 0.56
C GLN A 283 13.92 32.33 1.73
N GLU A 284 15.18 32.79 1.75
CA GLU A 284 15.75 33.51 2.92
C GLU A 284 15.34 34.99 2.95
N ASP A 285 15.08 35.58 1.80
CA ASP A 285 14.88 37.03 1.64
C ASP A 285 13.46 37.51 1.86
N ILE A 286 12.53 36.62 2.25
CA ILE A 286 11.15 37.00 2.52
C ILE A 286 11.01 37.59 3.91
N SER A 287 10.67 38.86 3.97
CA SER A 287 10.26 39.57 5.19
C SER A 287 8.78 39.85 5.18
N GLY A 288 8.06 39.50 6.27
CA GLY A 288 6.66 39.86 6.43
C GLY A 288 5.68 38.72 6.14
N GLU A 289 4.60 39.07 5.48
CA GLU A 289 3.45 38.18 5.19
C GLU A 289 3.72 37.37 3.91
N VAL A 290 3.68 36.05 4.02
CA VAL A 290 3.92 35.12 2.90
C VAL A 290 2.62 34.85 2.13
N LEU A 291 1.53 34.68 2.85
CA LEU A 291 0.22 34.41 2.26
C LEU A 291 -0.88 35.03 3.13
N SER A 292 -1.76 35.80 2.52
CA SER A 292 -2.97 36.34 3.14
C SER A 292 -4.20 35.75 2.48
N ILE A 293 -5.12 35.22 3.29
CA ILE A 293 -6.39 34.68 2.83
C ILE A 293 -7.51 35.45 3.48
N SER A 294 -8.33 36.11 2.68
CA SER A 294 -9.50 36.88 3.11
C SER A 294 -10.82 36.17 2.84
N SER A 295 -10.87 35.33 1.80
CA SER A 295 -12.02 34.47 1.49
C SER A 295 -11.59 33.20 0.79
N LEU A 296 -12.42 32.16 0.89
CA LEU A 296 -12.21 30.87 0.26
C LEU A 296 -13.46 30.46 -0.50
N SER A 297 -13.30 29.97 -1.72
CA SER A 297 -14.37 29.31 -2.45
C SER A 297 -14.44 27.83 -2.07
N ILE A 298 -15.52 27.40 -1.44
CA ILE A 298 -15.79 26.01 -1.08
C ILE A 298 -16.95 25.47 -1.95
N ILE A 299 -16.89 24.21 -2.32
CA ILE A 299 -17.96 23.55 -3.06
C ILE A 299 -18.95 22.96 -2.04
N LYS A 300 -20.17 23.53 -1.99
CA LYS A 300 -21.27 23.01 -1.17
C LYS A 300 -22.46 22.71 -2.08
N ASN A 301 -23.01 21.49 -1.98
CA ASN A 301 -24.11 21.02 -2.84
C ASN A 301 -23.82 21.25 -4.35
N HIS A 302 -22.61 20.88 -4.79
CA HIS A 302 -22.12 21.06 -6.17
C HIS A 302 -22.08 22.52 -6.68
N LYS A 303 -22.22 23.50 -5.80
CA LYS A 303 -22.12 24.94 -6.15
C LYS A 303 -20.96 25.58 -5.39
N PRO A 304 -20.16 26.41 -6.06
CA PRO A 304 -19.14 27.20 -5.38
C PRO A 304 -19.82 28.23 -4.45
N THR A 305 -19.43 28.21 -3.20
CA THR A 305 -19.90 29.14 -2.16
C THR A 305 -18.70 29.85 -1.56
N GLU A 306 -18.70 31.14 -1.51
CA GLU A 306 -17.63 31.93 -0.92
C GLU A 306 -17.80 31.99 0.62
N LYS A 307 -16.73 31.69 1.32
CA LYS A 307 -16.66 31.78 2.79
C LYS A 307 -15.57 32.77 3.18
N LYS A 308 -15.94 33.81 3.97
CA LYS A 308 -14.99 34.75 4.53
C LYS A 308 -14.13 34.05 5.60
N VAL A 309 -12.82 34.12 5.43
CA VAL A 309 -11.83 33.55 6.36
C VAL A 309 -10.64 34.49 6.34
N VAL A 310 -10.26 35.03 7.46
CA VAL A 310 -9.05 35.86 7.55
C VAL A 310 -7.93 35.04 8.18
N ARG A 311 -6.90 34.76 7.38
CA ARG A 311 -5.70 34.05 7.83
C ARG A 311 -4.49 34.66 7.13
N GLU A 312 -3.46 34.89 7.90
CA GLU A 312 -2.15 35.37 7.47
C GLU A 312 -1.13 34.32 7.80
N LEU A 313 -0.29 33.97 6.86
CA LEU A 313 0.88 33.12 7.07
C LEU A 313 2.14 33.93 6.96
N ARG A 314 3.02 33.74 7.93
CA ARG A 314 4.36 34.31 7.96
C ARG A 314 5.40 33.21 7.76
N ARG A 315 6.63 33.58 7.54
CA ARG A 315 7.77 32.68 7.43
C ARG A 315 7.79 31.68 8.60
N ASN A 316 8.15 30.41 8.32
CA ASN A 316 8.19 29.30 9.28
C ASN A 316 6.83 28.90 9.90
N GLN A 317 5.72 29.31 9.32
CA GLN A 317 4.40 28.82 9.69
C GLN A 317 3.90 27.78 8.69
N HIS A 318 3.15 26.80 9.18
CA HIS A 318 2.53 25.75 8.38
C HIS A 318 1.02 25.87 8.43
N LEU A 319 0.37 25.78 7.27
CA LEU A 319 -1.09 25.73 7.16
C LEU A 319 -1.53 24.32 6.83
N LEU A 320 -2.28 23.69 7.74
CA LEU A 320 -2.93 22.41 7.48
C LEU A 320 -4.32 22.65 6.91
N LEU A 321 -4.53 22.20 5.67
CA LEU A 321 -5.82 22.28 4.99
C LEU A 321 -6.56 20.96 5.08
N THR A 322 -7.62 20.89 5.89
CA THR A 322 -8.43 19.69 6.11
C THR A 322 -9.87 19.88 5.64
N GLY A 323 -10.56 18.80 5.37
CA GLY A 323 -11.96 18.79 4.99
C GLY A 323 -12.35 17.63 4.07
N PRO A 324 -13.65 17.38 3.87
CA PRO A 324 -14.15 16.28 3.06
C PRO A 324 -13.70 16.37 1.60
N ASN A 325 -13.74 15.25 0.89
CA ASN A 325 -13.41 15.19 -0.52
C ASN A 325 -14.42 16.01 -1.36
N GLY A 326 -13.94 16.63 -2.43
CA GLY A 326 -14.77 17.46 -3.30
C GLY A 326 -15.08 18.86 -2.78
N ILE A 327 -14.62 19.25 -1.58
CA ILE A 327 -14.83 20.62 -1.04
C ILE A 327 -14.01 21.69 -1.76
N GLY A 328 -13.02 21.29 -2.58
CA GLY A 328 -12.20 22.24 -3.36
C GLY A 328 -10.79 22.49 -2.78
N LYS A 329 -10.23 21.58 -1.95
CA LYS A 329 -8.89 21.75 -1.37
C LYS A 329 -7.80 21.90 -2.43
N THR A 330 -7.73 20.98 -3.37
CA THR A 330 -6.75 20.98 -4.48
C THR A 330 -6.95 22.19 -5.37
N THR A 331 -8.20 22.48 -5.75
CA THR A 331 -8.54 23.66 -6.57
C THR A 331 -8.10 24.97 -5.91
N LEU A 332 -8.19 25.06 -4.58
CA LEU A 332 -7.70 26.23 -3.84
C LEU A 332 -6.17 26.32 -3.94
N LEU A 333 -5.44 25.23 -3.69
CA LEU A 333 -3.97 25.22 -3.76
C LEU A 333 -3.50 25.57 -5.17
N GLU A 334 -4.07 24.96 -6.20
CA GLU A 334 -3.78 25.27 -7.61
C GLU A 334 -4.08 26.73 -7.96
N SER A 335 -5.21 27.28 -7.48
CA SER A 335 -5.55 28.68 -7.72
C SER A 335 -4.60 29.65 -7.02
N ILE A 336 -4.08 29.31 -5.84
CA ILE A 336 -3.06 30.08 -5.14
C ILE A 336 -1.73 29.98 -5.93
N ALA A 337 -1.34 28.77 -6.34
CA ALA A 337 -0.13 28.54 -7.11
C ALA A 337 -0.10 29.32 -8.43
N HIS A 338 -1.23 29.36 -9.13
CA HIS A 338 -1.36 30.11 -10.39
C HIS A 338 -1.72 31.60 -10.20
N GLY A 339 -1.80 32.09 -8.97
CA GLY A 339 -2.17 33.49 -8.68
C GLY A 339 -3.59 33.90 -9.06
N THR A 340 -4.49 32.94 -9.30
CA THR A 340 -5.88 33.17 -9.74
C THR A 340 -6.89 33.10 -8.58
N ALA A 341 -6.44 32.82 -7.36
CA ALA A 341 -7.30 32.68 -6.18
C ALA A 341 -7.99 34.00 -5.81
N LYS A 342 -9.30 34.03 -5.90
CA LYS A 342 -10.09 35.15 -5.36
C LYS A 342 -10.01 35.12 -3.83
N GLY A 343 -9.52 36.21 -3.22
CA GLY A 343 -9.43 36.32 -1.76
C GLY A 343 -8.16 35.71 -1.13
N ALA A 344 -7.21 35.25 -1.91
CA ALA A 344 -5.86 34.93 -1.42
C ALA A 344 -4.82 35.78 -2.15
N LYS A 345 -3.83 36.30 -1.41
CA LYS A 345 -2.74 37.12 -1.96
C LYS A 345 -1.42 36.56 -1.44
N LEU A 346 -0.48 36.37 -2.34
CA LEU A 346 0.90 36.04 -2.01
C LEU A 346 1.68 37.32 -1.66
N GLY A 347 2.60 37.21 -0.72
CA GLY A 347 3.55 38.27 -0.41
C GLY A 347 4.39 38.64 -1.64
N LYS A 348 4.98 39.83 -1.63
CA LYS A 348 5.94 40.22 -2.69
C LYS A 348 7.16 39.28 -2.64
N ASP A 349 7.63 38.92 -3.79
CA ASP A 349 8.84 38.11 -3.98
C ASP A 349 8.75 36.66 -3.44
N VAL A 350 7.53 36.12 -3.20
CA VAL A 350 7.31 34.72 -2.80
C VAL A 350 7.34 33.82 -4.05
N GLU A 351 8.30 32.92 -4.11
CA GLU A 351 8.37 31.86 -5.12
C GLU A 351 7.58 30.64 -4.67
N ILE A 352 6.81 30.05 -5.60
CA ILE A 352 6.05 28.83 -5.35
C ILE A 352 6.82 27.68 -5.98
N GLY A 353 7.17 26.69 -5.17
CA GLY A 353 7.68 25.41 -5.66
C GLY A 353 6.52 24.50 -6.05
N ASP A 354 6.63 23.88 -7.22
CA ASP A 354 5.71 22.85 -7.72
C ASP A 354 6.10 21.45 -7.26
#